data_738dfadfd0406af701a83471e3654b82
#
_entry.id   738dfadfd0406af701a83471e3654b82
#
_cell.length_a   1.000
_cell.length_b   1.000
_cell.length_c   1.000
_cell.angle_alpha   90.00
_cell.angle_beta   90.00
_cell.angle_gamma   90.00
#
_symmetry.space_group_name_H-M   'P 1'
#
loop_
_entity.id
_entity.type
_entity.pdbx_description
1 polymer ?
#
loop_
_entity_poly.entity_id
_entity_poly.type
_entity_poly.pdbx_seq_one_letter_code
_entity_poly.pdbx_strand_id
1 'polypeptide(L)'
;HYKLPVVFHVIYSSKSNTKQYVKTGWLETILADVNKLYKSSGVDLNLEFVLATEDPDGNKMEEPGVHRIQWANARISCREFMGYTANTPQKYIDLMWDQDRYINVCLYTFAEEGILGISTFPYTIQPDHLEGLSVLAYEVDYTNIPYPHCVSINNDYIYDHDAYYSSSDIVATLTHELGHYLGLRHAFSENDEDQTGSSDWCIDSDFCEDTPTYNKAEYDDYLLKYLGNSGTMTQADYEVLVMRNDCKHPGVTFRSTNVMDYAISDADRFTADQATRMRYVMLRSPFIPGPKIRTPEQ
;
A
#
# COMPACT_ATOMS: atom_id res chain seq x y z
N HIS A 1 3.97 12.28 -17.55
CA HIS A 1 3.38 12.37 -16.21
C HIS A 1 2.11 11.53 -16.16
N TYR A 2 2.04 10.58 -15.21
CA TYR A 2 0.91 9.68 -15.02
C TYR A 2 -0.11 10.32 -14.09
N LYS A 3 -1.36 10.42 -14.54
CA LYS A 3 -2.50 10.66 -13.68
C LYS A 3 -3.19 9.33 -13.44
N LEU A 4 -3.24 8.91 -12.18
CA LEU A 4 -3.75 7.62 -11.76
C LEU A 4 -5.12 7.82 -11.09
N PRO A 5 -6.24 7.56 -11.78
CA PRO A 5 -7.57 7.72 -11.21
C PRO A 5 -7.82 6.73 -10.07
N VAL A 6 -8.23 7.24 -8.92
CA VAL A 6 -8.54 6.46 -7.71
C VAL A 6 -10.04 6.48 -7.47
N VAL A 7 -10.61 5.33 -7.16
CA VAL A 7 -11.96 5.19 -6.62
C VAL A 7 -11.90 4.54 -5.24
N PHE A 8 -12.53 5.17 -4.27
CA PHE A 8 -12.72 4.63 -2.94
C PHE A 8 -14.08 3.95 -2.86
N HIS A 9 -14.08 2.63 -2.68
CA HIS A 9 -15.28 1.85 -2.40
C HIS A 9 -15.52 1.87 -0.89
N VAL A 10 -16.44 2.73 -0.47
CA VAL A 10 -16.78 2.93 0.95
C VAL A 10 -17.88 1.95 1.34
N ILE A 11 -17.51 0.87 2.01
CA ILE A 11 -18.43 -0.19 2.44
C ILE A 11 -18.91 0.13 3.85
N TYR A 12 -20.23 0.27 4.02
CA TYR A 12 -20.85 0.63 5.28
C TYR A 12 -22.10 -0.21 5.57
N SER A 13 -22.39 -0.46 6.85
CA SER A 13 -23.63 -1.10 7.29
C SER A 13 -24.70 -0.08 7.67
N SER A 14 -24.29 1.03 8.28
CA SER A 14 -25.18 2.12 8.69
C SER A 14 -24.52 3.48 8.44
N LYS A 15 -25.32 4.44 7.97
CA LYS A 15 -24.87 5.84 7.82
C LYS A 15 -24.53 6.51 9.16
N SER A 16 -25.02 5.99 10.27
CA SER A 16 -24.68 6.49 11.62
C SER A 16 -23.29 6.05 12.09
N ASN A 17 -22.70 5.03 11.48
CA ASN A 17 -21.32 4.65 11.74
C ASN A 17 -20.39 5.56 10.93
N THR A 18 -19.86 6.60 11.56
CA THR A 18 -19.05 7.63 10.89
C THR A 18 -17.71 7.12 10.36
N LYS A 19 -17.15 6.06 10.93
CA LYS A 19 -15.93 5.43 10.41
C LYS A 19 -16.20 4.61 9.15
N GLN A 20 -17.36 3.96 9.07
CA GLN A 20 -17.79 3.24 7.87
C GLN A 20 -18.33 4.18 6.80
N TYR A 21 -19.24 5.09 7.18
CA TYR A 21 -19.79 6.12 6.28
C TYR A 21 -18.93 7.38 6.34
N VAL A 22 -17.74 7.28 5.78
CA VAL A 22 -16.71 8.31 5.83
C VAL A 22 -17.26 9.68 5.43
N LYS A 23 -16.90 10.73 6.17
CA LYS A 23 -17.32 12.11 5.95
C LYS A 23 -17.02 12.57 4.53
N THR A 24 -18.01 13.20 3.88
CA THR A 24 -17.86 13.81 2.55
C THR A 24 -16.68 14.80 2.53
N GLY A 25 -15.85 14.72 1.48
CA GLY A 25 -14.65 15.54 1.29
C GLY A 25 -13.40 15.05 2.05
N TRP A 26 -13.54 14.12 3.00
CA TRP A 26 -12.39 13.62 3.77
C TRP A 26 -11.41 12.83 2.93
N LEU A 27 -11.89 11.99 2.03
CA LEU A 27 -11.05 11.18 1.15
C LEU A 27 -10.30 12.03 0.12
N GLU A 28 -10.90 13.15 -0.32
CA GLU A 28 -10.20 14.16 -1.13
C GLU A 28 -9.02 14.76 -0.36
N THR A 29 -9.23 15.12 0.91
CA THR A 29 -8.17 15.64 1.77
C THR A 29 -7.04 14.62 1.95
N ILE A 30 -7.37 13.37 2.24
CA ILE A 30 -6.39 12.29 2.40
C ILE A 30 -5.59 12.08 1.11
N LEU A 31 -6.24 12.00 -0.04
CA LEU A 31 -5.54 11.80 -1.31
C LEU A 31 -4.63 12.97 -1.68
N ALA A 32 -5.05 14.22 -1.34
CA ALA A 32 -4.20 15.39 -1.51
C ALA A 32 -2.92 15.31 -0.65
N ASP A 33 -3.05 14.84 0.59
CA ASP A 33 -1.89 14.69 1.48
C ASP A 33 -1.00 13.50 1.09
N VAL A 34 -1.55 12.41 0.58
CA VAL A 34 -0.80 11.34 -0.09
C VAL A 34 0.03 11.90 -1.25
N ASN A 35 -0.58 12.68 -2.13
CA ASN A 35 0.14 13.32 -3.24
C ASN A 35 1.26 14.27 -2.77
N LYS A 36 1.05 15.00 -1.67
CA LYS A 36 2.11 15.83 -1.07
C LYS A 36 3.29 14.98 -0.62
N LEU A 37 3.03 13.84 0.02
CA LEU A 37 4.07 12.92 0.48
C LEU A 37 4.86 12.35 -0.72
N TYR A 38 4.17 11.91 -1.77
CA TYR A 38 4.82 11.44 -3.01
C TYR A 38 5.69 12.53 -3.64
N LYS A 39 5.26 13.79 -3.62
CA LYS A 39 6.03 14.93 -4.17
C LYS A 39 7.20 15.36 -3.27
N SER A 40 7.06 15.24 -1.95
CA SER A 40 8.09 15.67 -0.98
C SER A 40 9.26 14.71 -0.85
N SER A 41 9.16 13.52 -1.44
CA SER A 41 10.19 12.47 -1.33
C SER A 41 11.56 12.83 -1.88
N GLY A 42 11.68 13.94 -2.63
CA GLY A 42 12.93 14.40 -3.24
C GLY A 42 13.32 13.65 -4.52
N VAL A 43 12.51 12.69 -4.95
CA VAL A 43 12.66 11.94 -6.20
C VAL A 43 11.46 12.19 -7.11
N ASP A 44 11.70 12.29 -8.42
CA ASP A 44 10.62 12.46 -9.39
C ASP A 44 9.94 11.10 -9.68
N LEU A 45 8.78 10.91 -9.12
CA LEU A 45 7.96 9.72 -9.33
C LEU A 45 7.14 9.78 -10.63
N ASN A 46 7.02 10.97 -11.22
CA ASN A 46 6.28 11.23 -12.46
C ASN A 46 4.81 10.77 -12.43
N LEU A 47 4.18 10.82 -11.25
CA LEU A 47 2.79 10.41 -11.03
C LEU A 47 2.01 11.40 -10.16
N GLU A 48 0.70 11.33 -10.28
CA GLU A 48 -0.27 12.00 -9.42
C GLU A 48 -1.52 11.11 -9.30
N PHE A 49 -1.97 10.85 -8.08
CA PHE A 49 -3.27 10.22 -7.85
C PHE A 49 -4.38 11.27 -7.97
N VAL A 50 -5.38 10.99 -8.77
CA VAL A 50 -6.52 11.88 -8.97
C VAL A 50 -7.82 11.15 -8.63
N LEU A 51 -8.80 11.85 -8.08
CA LEU A 51 -10.11 11.26 -7.84
C LEU A 51 -10.80 10.96 -9.18
N ALA A 52 -11.39 9.78 -9.31
CA ALA A 52 -12.23 9.45 -10.45
C ALA A 52 -13.43 10.41 -10.50
N THR A 53 -13.75 10.95 -11.66
CA THR A 53 -14.87 11.88 -11.85
C THR A 53 -16.08 11.24 -12.50
N GLU A 54 -15.88 10.09 -13.13
CA GLU A 54 -16.89 9.29 -13.81
C GLU A 54 -16.84 7.85 -13.34
N ASP A 55 -17.99 7.20 -13.28
CA ASP A 55 -18.10 5.76 -13.04
C ASP A 55 -17.75 4.94 -14.29
N PRO A 56 -17.71 3.60 -14.22
CA PRO A 56 -17.38 2.75 -15.37
C PRO A 56 -18.33 2.94 -16.58
N ASP A 57 -19.56 3.35 -16.34
CA ASP A 57 -20.58 3.60 -17.37
C ASP A 57 -20.48 5.01 -17.97
N GLY A 58 -19.56 5.85 -17.48
CA GLY A 58 -19.35 7.22 -17.93
C GLY A 58 -20.28 8.24 -17.28
N ASN A 59 -21.00 7.86 -16.23
CA ASN A 59 -21.82 8.81 -15.48
C ASN A 59 -20.95 9.62 -14.52
N LYS A 60 -21.23 10.92 -14.45
CA LYS A 60 -20.56 11.80 -13.50
C LYS A 60 -20.86 11.39 -12.06
N MET A 61 -19.81 11.23 -11.25
CA MET A 61 -19.92 10.90 -9.83
C MET A 61 -20.44 12.11 -9.02
N GLU A 62 -21.38 11.86 -8.11
CA GLU A 62 -21.90 12.89 -7.20
C GLU A 62 -20.79 13.38 -6.25
N GLU A 63 -20.02 12.47 -5.67
CA GLU A 63 -18.81 12.74 -4.89
C GLU A 63 -17.62 12.16 -5.66
N PRO A 64 -16.74 13.00 -6.22
CA PRO A 64 -15.61 12.50 -7.01
C PRO A 64 -14.78 11.45 -6.26
N GLY A 65 -14.52 10.34 -6.92
CA GLY A 65 -13.71 9.26 -6.39
C GLY A 65 -14.34 8.46 -5.26
N VAL A 66 -15.63 8.65 -4.92
CA VAL A 66 -16.26 7.95 -3.80
C VAL A 66 -17.48 7.15 -4.27
N HIS A 67 -17.37 5.84 -4.15
CA HIS A 67 -18.44 4.89 -4.42
C HIS A 67 -18.91 4.25 -3.11
N ARG A 68 -20.12 4.61 -2.64
CA ARG A 68 -20.65 4.18 -1.34
C ARG A 68 -21.55 2.97 -1.51
N ILE A 69 -21.26 1.88 -0.77
CA ILE A 69 -21.98 0.62 -0.86
C ILE A 69 -22.47 0.20 0.52
N GLN A 70 -23.76 -0.04 0.63
CA GLN A 70 -24.35 -0.54 1.86
C GLN A 70 -24.40 -2.08 1.84
N TRP A 71 -23.70 -2.71 2.79
CA TRP A 71 -23.78 -4.13 3.05
C TRP A 71 -24.27 -4.40 4.47
N ALA A 72 -25.03 -5.49 4.65
CA ALA A 72 -25.54 -5.88 5.97
C ALA A 72 -24.40 -6.09 6.99
N ASN A 73 -23.25 -6.58 6.54
CA ASN A 73 -22.03 -6.68 7.33
C ASN A 73 -20.89 -5.94 6.62
N ALA A 74 -20.34 -4.94 7.28
CA ALA A 74 -19.17 -4.17 6.83
C ALA A 74 -17.91 -4.44 7.66
N ARG A 75 -17.95 -5.43 8.60
CA ARG A 75 -16.76 -5.98 9.27
C ARG A 75 -16.38 -7.28 8.58
N ILE A 76 -15.28 -7.27 7.86
CA ILE A 76 -14.90 -8.31 6.90
C ILE A 76 -13.45 -8.71 7.17
N SER A 77 -13.13 -10.02 7.08
CA SER A 77 -11.74 -10.46 7.06
C SER A 77 -11.03 -9.87 5.85
N CYS A 78 -9.97 -9.09 6.08
CA CYS A 78 -9.18 -8.53 4.99
C CYS A 78 -8.46 -9.64 4.20
N ARG A 79 -8.08 -10.73 4.85
CA ARG A 79 -7.47 -11.88 4.18
C ARG A 79 -8.45 -12.58 3.25
N GLU A 80 -9.72 -12.76 3.68
CA GLU A 80 -10.78 -13.28 2.83
C GLU A 80 -11.07 -12.33 1.67
N PHE A 81 -11.21 -11.03 1.95
CA PHE A 81 -11.48 -10.02 0.91
C PHE A 81 -10.39 -10.00 -0.16
N MET A 82 -9.12 -10.07 0.25
CA MET A 82 -7.97 -10.00 -0.66
C MET A 82 -7.62 -11.31 -1.37
N GLY A 83 -8.39 -12.38 -1.15
CA GLY A 83 -8.17 -13.66 -1.83
C GLY A 83 -7.11 -14.56 -1.21
N TYR A 84 -6.72 -14.34 0.05
CA TYR A 84 -5.75 -15.19 0.75
C TYR A 84 -6.38 -16.42 1.43
N THR A 85 -7.68 -16.65 1.21
CA THR A 85 -8.41 -17.83 1.67
C THR A 85 -8.92 -18.62 0.47
N ALA A 86 -9.30 -19.89 0.68
CA ALA A 86 -9.64 -20.82 -0.40
C ALA A 86 -10.85 -20.39 -1.27
N ASN A 87 -11.71 -19.51 -0.76
CA ASN A 87 -12.92 -19.10 -1.46
C ASN A 87 -13.20 -17.60 -1.22
N THR A 88 -12.79 -16.77 -2.13
CA THR A 88 -13.16 -15.33 -2.11
C THR A 88 -14.60 -15.19 -2.59
N PRO A 89 -15.51 -14.60 -1.78
CA PRO A 89 -16.87 -14.32 -2.23
C PRO A 89 -16.91 -13.46 -3.51
N GLN A 90 -17.68 -13.90 -4.49
CA GLN A 90 -17.77 -13.24 -5.80
C GLN A 90 -18.15 -11.76 -5.68
N LYS A 91 -18.98 -11.40 -4.70
CA LYS A 91 -19.38 -9.99 -4.47
C LYS A 91 -18.22 -9.03 -4.20
N TYR A 92 -17.07 -9.53 -3.70
CA TYR A 92 -15.88 -8.69 -3.51
C TYR A 92 -15.18 -8.42 -4.83
N ILE A 93 -15.16 -9.43 -5.71
CA ILE A 93 -14.59 -9.31 -7.05
C ILE A 93 -15.48 -8.39 -7.91
N ASP A 94 -16.79 -8.58 -7.86
CA ASP A 94 -17.78 -7.79 -8.63
C ASP A 94 -17.80 -6.30 -8.22
N LEU A 95 -17.25 -5.98 -7.06
CA LEU A 95 -17.13 -4.59 -6.60
C LEU A 95 -16.09 -3.81 -7.37
N MET A 96 -15.09 -4.49 -7.93
CA MET A 96 -13.96 -3.84 -8.60
C MET A 96 -14.40 -3.15 -9.89
N TRP A 97 -13.96 -1.90 -10.04
CA TRP A 97 -14.00 -1.21 -11.30
C TRP A 97 -12.79 -1.63 -12.16
N ASP A 98 -12.88 -1.44 -13.46
CA ASP A 98 -11.84 -1.77 -14.44
C ASP A 98 -10.46 -1.24 -13.99
N GLN A 99 -9.54 -2.15 -13.69
CA GLN A 99 -8.22 -1.83 -13.12
C GLN A 99 -7.29 -1.15 -14.12
N ASP A 100 -7.56 -1.23 -15.41
CA ASP A 100 -6.82 -0.46 -16.42
C ASP A 100 -7.22 1.02 -16.44
N ARG A 101 -8.34 1.35 -15.80
CA ARG A 101 -8.88 2.71 -15.73
C ARG A 101 -8.86 3.30 -14.32
N TYR A 102 -8.91 2.46 -13.28
CA TYR A 102 -9.05 2.89 -11.90
C TYR A 102 -8.15 2.10 -10.95
N ILE A 103 -7.54 2.79 -10.00
CA ILE A 103 -7.01 2.16 -8.79
C ILE A 103 -8.18 2.01 -7.82
N ASN A 104 -8.53 0.77 -7.49
CA ASN A 104 -9.58 0.46 -6.54
C ASN A 104 -9.02 0.50 -5.12
N VAL A 105 -9.57 1.34 -4.25
CA VAL A 105 -9.26 1.39 -2.82
C VAL A 105 -10.51 1.06 -2.04
N CYS A 106 -10.50 -0.05 -1.31
CA CYS A 106 -11.66 -0.55 -0.56
C CYS A 106 -11.53 -0.17 0.92
N LEU A 107 -12.54 0.51 1.45
CA LEU A 107 -12.61 0.93 2.85
C LEU A 107 -13.70 0.11 3.54
N TYR A 108 -13.30 -0.69 4.53
CA TYR A 108 -14.21 -1.49 5.36
C TYR A 108 -13.56 -1.76 6.72
N THR A 109 -14.33 -2.18 7.70
CA THR A 109 -13.81 -2.57 9.01
C THR A 109 -13.14 -3.94 8.89
N PHE A 110 -11.86 -4.04 9.19
CA PHE A 110 -11.17 -5.33 9.17
C PHE A 110 -11.60 -6.18 10.37
N ALA A 111 -11.77 -7.48 10.14
CA ALA A 111 -12.02 -8.44 11.22
C ALA A 111 -10.74 -8.69 12.02
N GLU A 112 -9.59 -8.59 11.38
CA GLU A 112 -8.26 -8.75 11.98
C GLU A 112 -7.85 -7.47 12.72
N GLU A 113 -7.39 -7.64 13.95
CA GLU A 113 -6.85 -6.54 14.75
C GLU A 113 -5.43 -6.20 14.32
N GLY A 114 -5.07 -4.91 14.38
CA GLY A 114 -3.70 -4.44 14.14
C GLY A 114 -3.28 -4.36 12.67
N ILE A 115 -4.11 -4.79 11.73
CA ILE A 115 -3.85 -4.60 10.29
C ILE A 115 -4.50 -3.28 9.85
N LEU A 116 -3.67 -2.37 9.34
CA LEU A 116 -4.09 -1.04 8.90
C LEU A 116 -4.51 -1.02 7.43
N GLY A 117 -3.78 -1.74 6.61
CA GLY A 117 -4.00 -1.86 5.18
C GLY A 117 -3.40 -3.14 4.62
N ILE A 118 -3.74 -3.45 3.40
CA ILE A 118 -3.20 -4.56 2.63
C ILE A 118 -3.41 -4.29 1.14
N SER A 119 -2.42 -4.60 0.32
CA SER A 119 -2.47 -4.34 -1.11
C SER A 119 -2.18 -5.59 -1.94
N THR A 120 -2.79 -5.69 -3.11
CA THR A 120 -2.31 -6.61 -4.14
C THR A 120 -1.02 -6.07 -4.76
N PHE A 121 -0.10 -6.98 -5.11
CA PHE A 121 1.08 -6.65 -5.90
C PHE A 121 0.76 -6.68 -7.39
N PRO A 122 1.40 -5.84 -8.19
CA PRO A 122 1.34 -5.93 -9.65
C PRO A 122 2.11 -7.16 -10.14
N TYR A 123 1.91 -7.50 -11.40
CA TYR A 123 2.69 -8.53 -12.09
C TYR A 123 3.20 -7.99 -13.44
N THR A 124 4.14 -8.69 -14.03
CA THR A 124 4.62 -8.39 -15.39
C THR A 124 4.24 -9.51 -16.34
N ILE A 125 4.29 -9.22 -17.64
CA ILE A 125 4.03 -10.21 -18.70
C ILE A 125 5.32 -10.41 -19.48
N GLN A 126 5.64 -11.65 -19.80
CA GLN A 126 6.81 -11.96 -20.64
C GLN A 126 6.80 -11.14 -21.94
N PRO A 127 7.96 -10.63 -22.41
CA PRO A 127 9.31 -10.81 -21.85
C PRO A 127 9.66 -9.81 -20.72
N ASP A 128 8.75 -8.96 -20.30
CA ASP A 128 8.99 -7.98 -19.24
C ASP A 128 9.16 -8.69 -17.89
N HIS A 129 10.17 -8.27 -17.13
CA HIS A 129 10.50 -8.84 -15.83
C HIS A 129 10.94 -7.73 -14.87
N LEU A 130 10.43 -7.76 -13.66
CA LEU A 130 10.93 -6.96 -12.52
C LEU A 130 11.13 -7.89 -11.34
N GLU A 131 12.34 -7.94 -10.83
CA GLU A 131 12.70 -8.80 -9.71
C GLU A 131 11.79 -8.55 -8.51
N GLY A 132 11.34 -9.63 -7.85
CA GLY A 132 10.38 -9.57 -6.75
C GLY A 132 8.92 -9.47 -7.15
N LEU A 133 8.57 -9.42 -8.44
CA LEU A 133 7.20 -9.52 -8.93
C LEU A 133 6.97 -10.81 -9.71
N SER A 134 5.70 -11.27 -9.69
CA SER A 134 5.29 -12.41 -10.52
C SER A 134 5.37 -12.07 -12.00
N VAL A 135 5.75 -13.05 -12.82
CA VAL A 135 5.80 -12.93 -14.29
C VAL A 135 4.84 -13.95 -14.88
N LEU A 136 3.88 -13.48 -15.65
CA LEU A 136 2.92 -14.32 -16.35
C LEU A 136 3.30 -14.48 -17.82
N ALA A 137 2.89 -15.59 -18.44
CA ALA A 137 3.14 -15.85 -19.86
C ALA A 137 2.22 -14.99 -20.77
N TYR A 138 1.08 -14.55 -20.26
CA TYR A 138 0.09 -13.79 -20.99
C TYR A 138 -0.70 -12.87 -20.05
N GLU A 139 -1.33 -11.86 -20.62
CA GLU A 139 -2.22 -10.95 -19.91
C GLU A 139 -3.50 -11.68 -19.48
N VAL A 140 -3.89 -11.48 -18.22
CA VAL A 140 -5.14 -11.99 -17.68
C VAL A 140 -6.21 -10.90 -17.90
N ASP A 141 -7.37 -11.30 -18.43
CA ASP A 141 -8.51 -10.41 -18.49
C ASP A 141 -8.99 -10.08 -17.06
N TYR A 142 -9.16 -8.80 -16.75
CA TYR A 142 -9.55 -8.35 -15.42
C TYR A 142 -10.88 -8.96 -14.94
N THR A 143 -11.78 -9.33 -15.85
CA THR A 143 -13.06 -9.99 -15.53
C THR A 143 -12.89 -11.43 -15.08
N ASN A 144 -11.73 -12.03 -15.28
CA ASN A 144 -11.40 -13.42 -14.93
C ASN A 144 -10.46 -13.57 -13.73
N ILE A 145 -10.16 -12.47 -13.04
CA ILE A 145 -9.30 -12.54 -11.84
C ILE A 145 -10.11 -13.14 -10.68
N PRO A 146 -9.59 -14.17 -9.98
CA PRO A 146 -10.30 -14.84 -8.90
C PRO A 146 -10.24 -14.11 -7.54
N TYR A 147 -9.77 -12.88 -7.50
CA TYR A 147 -9.60 -12.04 -6.30
C TYR A 147 -9.76 -10.55 -6.65
N PRO A 148 -10.14 -9.70 -5.69
CA PRO A 148 -10.13 -8.26 -5.89
C PRO A 148 -8.69 -7.74 -6.06
N HIS A 149 -8.36 -7.15 -7.20
CA HIS A 149 -7.09 -6.47 -7.40
C HIS A 149 -7.22 -5.02 -6.93
N CYS A 150 -6.79 -4.75 -5.70
CA CYS A 150 -7.07 -3.48 -5.04
C CYS A 150 -6.11 -3.20 -3.87
N VAL A 151 -6.27 -2.01 -3.30
CA VAL A 151 -5.80 -1.65 -1.97
C VAL A 151 -6.99 -1.75 -1.01
N SER A 152 -6.82 -2.41 0.13
CA SER A 152 -7.79 -2.42 1.23
C SER A 152 -7.27 -1.64 2.42
N ILE A 153 -8.10 -0.79 2.99
CA ILE A 153 -7.78 0.07 4.14
C ILE A 153 -8.78 -0.18 5.27
N ASN A 154 -8.27 -0.40 6.48
CA ASN A 154 -9.09 -0.53 7.67
C ASN A 154 -9.67 0.83 8.07
N ASN A 155 -10.98 0.98 7.93
CA ASN A 155 -11.66 2.24 8.23
C ASN A 155 -11.74 2.59 9.73
N ASP A 156 -11.35 1.68 10.62
CA ASP A 156 -11.22 1.99 12.05
C ASP A 156 -10.22 3.13 12.30
N TYR A 157 -9.24 3.28 11.42
CA TYR A 157 -8.17 4.29 11.48
C TYR A 157 -8.37 5.45 10.49
N ILE A 158 -9.53 5.56 9.82
CA ILE A 158 -9.76 6.50 8.72
C ILE A 158 -9.59 7.97 9.12
N TYR A 159 -9.74 8.31 10.40
CA TYR A 159 -9.57 9.66 10.93
C TYR A 159 -8.27 9.84 11.72
N ASP A 160 -7.42 8.80 11.79
CA ASP A 160 -6.12 8.88 12.44
C ASP A 160 -5.17 9.61 11.48
N HIS A 161 -5.05 10.91 11.70
CA HIS A 161 -4.18 11.79 10.93
C HIS A 161 -3.71 12.92 11.81
N ASP A 162 -2.47 12.89 12.22
CA ASP A 162 -1.85 13.93 13.03
C ASP A 162 -0.52 14.41 12.41
N ALA A 163 0.00 15.54 12.92
CA ALA A 163 1.21 16.17 12.40
C ALA A 163 2.51 15.36 12.68
N TYR A 164 2.43 14.40 13.57
CA TYR A 164 3.53 13.50 13.94
C TYR A 164 3.08 12.10 13.57
N TYR A 165 3.49 11.59 12.42
CA TYR A 165 3.10 10.30 11.87
C TYR A 165 2.97 9.24 12.97
N SER A 166 1.73 9.04 13.42
CA SER A 166 1.41 7.95 14.34
C SER A 166 1.53 6.63 13.60
N SER A 167 1.70 5.54 14.34
CA SER A 167 1.75 4.21 13.75
C SER A 167 0.49 3.82 12.96
N SER A 168 -0.59 4.59 13.10
CA SER A 168 -1.89 4.38 12.45
C SER A 168 -2.31 5.52 11.53
N ASP A 169 -1.41 6.48 11.21
CA ASP A 169 -1.73 7.60 10.32
C ASP A 169 -2.25 7.11 8.96
N ILE A 170 -3.43 7.60 8.58
CA ILE A 170 -4.11 7.15 7.36
C ILE A 170 -3.38 7.55 6.09
N VAL A 171 -2.70 8.71 6.08
CA VAL A 171 -1.93 9.16 4.91
C VAL A 171 -0.70 8.29 4.74
N ALA A 172 0.03 8.02 5.81
CA ALA A 172 1.17 7.12 5.79
C ALA A 172 0.75 5.70 5.36
N THR A 173 -0.35 5.18 5.92
CA THR A 173 -0.89 3.86 5.57
C THR A 173 -1.28 3.78 4.09
N LEU A 174 -2.09 4.71 3.60
CA LEU A 174 -2.53 4.69 2.19
C LEU A 174 -1.34 4.89 1.24
N THR A 175 -0.38 5.74 1.58
CA THR A 175 0.85 5.94 0.80
C THR A 175 1.66 4.65 0.72
N HIS A 176 1.79 3.92 1.82
CA HIS A 176 2.48 2.63 1.91
C HIS A 176 1.79 1.57 1.04
N GLU A 177 0.48 1.41 1.17
CA GLU A 177 -0.27 0.41 0.40
C GLU A 177 -0.28 0.73 -1.10
N LEU A 178 -0.37 2.00 -1.49
CA LEU A 178 -0.19 2.41 -2.88
C LEU A 178 1.24 2.15 -3.38
N GLY A 179 2.25 2.22 -2.51
CA GLY A 179 3.61 1.79 -2.82
C GLY A 179 3.66 0.30 -3.21
N HIS A 180 3.02 -0.58 -2.44
CA HIS A 180 2.88 -2.00 -2.78
C HIS A 180 2.12 -2.21 -4.09
N TYR A 181 1.02 -1.49 -4.28
CA TYR A 181 0.24 -1.54 -5.52
C TYR A 181 1.07 -1.15 -6.75
N LEU A 182 2.07 -0.29 -6.58
CA LEU A 182 3.04 0.11 -7.59
C LEU A 182 4.35 -0.69 -7.57
N GLY A 183 4.37 -1.84 -6.89
CA GLY A 183 5.46 -2.82 -6.97
C GLY A 183 6.58 -2.67 -5.97
N LEU A 184 6.43 -1.82 -4.95
CA LEU A 184 7.41 -1.72 -3.88
C LEU A 184 7.21 -2.81 -2.83
N ARG A 185 8.31 -3.28 -2.26
CA ARG A 185 8.35 -4.17 -1.10
C ARG A 185 8.76 -3.40 0.15
N HIS A 186 8.65 -4.04 1.31
CA HIS A 186 9.10 -3.43 2.55
C HIS A 186 10.62 -3.16 2.53
N ALA A 187 11.03 -2.02 3.10
CA ALA A 187 12.43 -1.59 3.14
C ALA A 187 13.28 -2.32 4.20
N PHE A 188 12.71 -3.33 4.89
CA PHE A 188 13.42 -4.20 5.83
C PHE A 188 13.60 -5.59 5.25
N SER A 189 14.54 -6.35 5.84
CA SER A 189 14.73 -7.74 5.47
C SER A 189 13.49 -8.57 5.82
N GLU A 190 12.85 -9.13 4.80
CA GLU A 190 11.80 -10.11 4.95
C GLU A 190 12.38 -11.50 4.75
N ASN A 191 12.32 -12.33 5.78
CA ASN A 191 12.67 -13.73 5.68
C ASN A 191 11.47 -14.49 5.14
N ASP A 192 11.28 -14.42 3.83
CA ASP A 192 10.31 -15.23 3.11
C ASP A 192 11.04 -16.43 2.50
N GLU A 193 11.11 -17.53 3.25
CA GLU A 193 11.74 -18.78 2.79
C GLU A 193 11.12 -19.26 1.47
N ASP A 194 9.84 -18.98 1.25
CA ASP A 194 9.14 -19.37 0.03
C ASP A 194 9.61 -18.54 -1.19
N GLN A 195 10.04 -17.30 -0.97
CA GLN A 195 10.49 -16.43 -2.05
C GLN A 195 12.00 -16.40 -2.23
N THR A 196 12.77 -16.44 -1.15
CA THR A 196 14.23 -16.26 -1.19
C THR A 196 15.00 -17.56 -1.02
N GLY A 197 14.40 -18.58 -0.44
CA GLY A 197 15.07 -19.84 -0.08
C GLY A 197 16.20 -19.67 0.94
N SER A 198 16.24 -18.54 1.65
CA SER A 198 17.27 -18.19 2.61
C SER A 198 16.68 -18.02 4.00
N SER A 199 17.37 -18.57 5.01
CA SER A 199 17.09 -18.29 6.42
C SER A 199 17.85 -17.08 6.95
N ASP A 200 18.52 -16.32 6.09
CA ASP A 200 19.25 -15.11 6.46
C ASP A 200 18.25 -13.97 6.75
N TRP A 201 18.38 -13.37 7.94
CA TRP A 201 17.56 -12.24 8.38
C TRP A 201 18.14 -10.88 7.95
N CYS A 202 19.14 -10.87 7.07
CA CYS A 202 19.78 -9.68 6.54
C CYS A 202 19.91 -9.76 5.01
N ILE A 203 18.81 -10.00 4.33
CA ILE A 203 18.76 -9.98 2.87
C ILE A 203 18.07 -8.70 2.40
N ASP A 204 18.51 -8.21 1.26
CA ASP A 204 17.85 -7.14 0.54
C ASP A 204 16.65 -7.74 -0.21
N SER A 205 15.49 -7.68 0.41
CA SER A 205 14.26 -8.27 -0.13
C SER A 205 13.38 -7.26 -0.87
N ASP A 206 13.74 -5.97 -0.88
CA ASP A 206 13.01 -4.93 -1.59
C ASP A 206 13.59 -4.63 -2.99
N PHE A 207 14.77 -5.19 -3.29
CA PHE A 207 15.45 -5.02 -4.59
C PHE A 207 15.76 -3.55 -4.92
N CYS A 208 16.13 -2.77 -3.89
CA CYS A 208 16.53 -1.37 -3.97
C CYS A 208 17.86 -1.20 -3.26
N GLU A 209 18.95 -0.95 -4.02
CA GLU A 209 20.30 -0.86 -3.46
C GLU A 209 20.49 0.37 -2.54
N ASP A 210 19.66 1.39 -2.74
CA ASP A 210 19.72 2.66 -2.01
C ASP A 210 18.84 2.69 -0.74
N THR A 211 18.23 1.57 -0.35
CA THR A 211 17.53 1.37 0.92
C THR A 211 18.41 0.58 1.88
N PRO A 212 18.77 1.13 3.07
CA PRO A 212 19.48 0.35 4.08
C PRO A 212 18.63 -0.83 4.60
N THR A 213 19.25 -1.99 4.75
CA THR A 213 18.59 -3.23 5.20
C THR A 213 18.74 -3.41 6.70
N TYR A 214 17.67 -3.79 7.40
CA TYR A 214 17.74 -4.14 8.82
C TYR A 214 16.93 -5.40 9.12
N ASN A 215 17.31 -6.08 10.22
CA ASN A 215 16.61 -7.24 10.73
C ASN A 215 15.37 -6.79 11.52
N LYS A 216 14.19 -6.96 10.93
CA LYS A 216 12.93 -6.52 11.53
C LYS A 216 12.61 -7.28 12.83
N ALA A 217 12.85 -8.57 12.90
CA ALA A 217 12.56 -9.37 14.09
C ALA A 217 13.41 -8.90 15.29
N GLU A 218 14.69 -8.59 15.05
CA GLU A 218 15.57 -8.04 16.07
C GLU A 218 15.12 -6.65 16.53
N TYR A 219 14.67 -5.81 15.59
CA TYR A 219 14.13 -4.50 15.91
C TYR A 219 12.82 -4.61 16.72
N ASP A 220 11.92 -5.50 16.35
CA ASP A 220 10.65 -5.71 17.07
C ASP A 220 10.90 -6.18 18.52
N ASP A 221 11.85 -7.08 18.71
CA ASP A 221 12.28 -7.51 20.04
C ASP A 221 12.86 -6.35 20.87
N TYR A 222 13.66 -5.50 20.23
CA TYR A 222 14.21 -4.29 20.86
C TYR A 222 13.09 -3.31 21.24
N LEU A 223 12.17 -3.04 20.33
CA LEU A 223 11.01 -2.17 20.54
C LEU A 223 10.15 -2.63 21.73
N LEU A 224 9.82 -3.92 21.78
CA LEU A 224 9.05 -4.51 22.88
C LEU A 224 9.76 -4.39 24.21
N LYS A 225 11.07 -4.63 24.24
CA LYS A 225 11.89 -4.50 25.47
C LYS A 225 12.00 -3.05 25.92
N TYR A 226 12.15 -2.11 24.98
CA TYR A 226 12.29 -0.68 25.26
C TYR A 226 11.01 -0.09 25.84
N LEU A 227 9.88 -0.33 25.19
CA LEU A 227 8.58 0.19 25.62
C LEU A 227 8.07 -0.49 26.90
N GLY A 228 8.40 -1.77 27.11
CA GLY A 228 7.96 -2.55 28.26
C GLY A 228 6.43 -2.45 28.42
N ASN A 229 5.99 -2.13 29.66
CA ASN A 229 4.57 -1.91 29.99
C ASN A 229 4.18 -0.42 29.96
N SER A 230 5.01 0.48 29.45
CA SER A 230 4.70 1.91 29.42
C SER A 230 3.74 2.23 28.26
N GLY A 231 2.56 2.73 28.59
CA GLY A 231 1.48 2.91 27.60
C GLY A 231 1.57 4.18 26.76
N THR A 232 2.59 5.04 26.91
CA THR A 232 2.69 6.31 26.19
C THR A 232 4.11 6.58 25.76
N MET A 233 4.34 6.64 24.46
CA MET A 233 5.64 6.99 23.88
C MET A 233 5.85 8.50 23.97
N THR A 234 7.03 8.92 24.46
CA THR A 234 7.46 10.32 24.47
C THR A 234 8.21 10.67 23.19
N GLN A 235 8.43 11.97 22.95
CA GLN A 235 9.29 12.41 21.84
C GLN A 235 10.71 11.87 21.96
N ALA A 236 11.24 11.75 23.17
CA ALA A 236 12.57 11.18 23.39
C ALA A 236 12.60 9.69 23.03
N ASP A 237 11.56 8.94 23.36
CA ASP A 237 11.43 7.53 22.96
C ASP A 237 11.36 7.40 21.44
N TYR A 238 10.61 8.28 20.76
CA TYR A 238 10.53 8.31 19.30
C TYR A 238 11.92 8.49 18.66
N GLU A 239 12.72 9.46 19.15
CA GLU A 239 14.06 9.73 18.61
C GLU A 239 15.03 8.54 18.77
N VAL A 240 14.80 7.71 19.77
CA VAL A 240 15.56 6.46 19.95
C VAL A 240 15.02 5.36 19.03
N LEU A 241 13.71 5.19 19.00
CA LEU A 241 13.05 4.07 18.33
C LEU A 241 12.95 4.23 16.81
N VAL A 242 13.12 5.44 16.29
CA VAL A 242 13.17 5.68 14.84
C VAL A 242 14.49 5.22 14.22
N MET A 243 15.51 4.92 15.04
CA MET A 243 16.81 4.45 14.58
C MET A 243 16.80 2.95 14.32
N ARG A 244 17.49 2.52 13.29
CA ARG A 244 17.69 1.11 12.87
C ARG A 244 19.17 0.76 12.84
N ASN A 245 19.48 -0.51 13.09
CA ASN A 245 20.82 -1.05 12.87
C ASN A 245 20.91 -1.58 11.43
N ASP A 246 21.86 -1.09 10.65
CA ASP A 246 22.14 -1.66 9.33
C ASP A 246 22.75 -3.05 9.52
N CYS A 247 22.04 -4.09 9.11
CA CYS A 247 22.49 -5.46 9.34
C CYS A 247 23.60 -5.90 8.36
N LYS A 248 23.75 -5.20 7.23
CA LYS A 248 24.86 -5.43 6.28
C LYS A 248 26.16 -4.75 6.73
N HIS A 249 26.07 -3.70 7.54
CA HIS A 249 27.22 -2.91 7.98
C HIS A 249 27.23 -2.81 9.51
N PRO A 250 27.79 -3.80 10.22
CA PRO A 250 27.82 -3.84 11.69
C PRO A 250 28.36 -2.54 12.32
N GLY A 251 27.61 -1.99 13.27
CA GLY A 251 27.94 -0.72 13.94
C GLY A 251 27.46 0.54 13.22
N VAL A 252 26.84 0.40 12.04
CA VAL A 252 26.19 1.51 11.35
C VAL A 252 24.71 1.55 11.73
N THR A 253 24.23 2.74 12.04
CA THR A 253 22.81 3.00 12.29
C THR A 253 22.27 4.02 11.30
N PHE A 254 20.98 3.96 11.01
CA PHE A 254 20.29 4.93 10.17
C PHE A 254 18.92 5.29 10.74
N ARG A 255 18.43 6.46 10.40
CA ARG A 255 17.07 6.89 10.73
C ARG A 255 16.09 6.30 9.75
N SER A 256 15.02 5.66 10.24
CA SER A 256 13.94 5.16 9.39
C SER A 256 13.11 6.32 8.86
N THR A 257 13.20 6.55 7.55
CA THR A 257 12.50 7.63 6.84
C THR A 257 11.66 7.12 5.68
N ASN A 258 11.83 5.84 5.33
CA ASN A 258 11.20 5.27 4.15
C ASN A 258 9.72 4.95 4.40
N VAL A 259 8.87 5.34 3.44
CA VAL A 259 7.43 5.05 3.48
C VAL A 259 7.14 3.54 3.52
N MET A 260 8.03 2.72 2.93
CA MET A 260 7.87 1.27 2.90
C MET A 260 8.41 0.55 4.14
N ASP A 261 8.80 1.29 5.19
CA ASP A 261 9.09 0.74 6.49
C ASP A 261 7.82 0.66 7.36
N TYR A 262 7.89 -0.06 8.48
CA TYR A 262 6.87 -0.06 9.51
C TYR A 262 7.18 0.97 10.60
N ALA A 263 6.19 1.26 11.44
CA ALA A 263 6.37 2.12 12.61
C ALA A 263 7.45 1.50 13.55
N ILE A 264 8.24 2.29 14.21
CA ILE A 264 8.27 3.75 14.27
C ILE A 264 9.18 4.27 13.17
N SER A 265 8.68 5.11 12.30
CA SER A 265 9.40 5.65 11.15
C SER A 265 8.88 7.05 10.85
N ASP A 266 9.72 7.92 10.32
CA ASP A 266 9.25 9.22 9.79
C ASP A 266 8.33 9.02 8.57
N ALA A 267 8.52 7.96 7.81
CA ALA A 267 7.72 7.56 6.65
C ALA A 267 7.45 8.73 5.68
N ASP A 268 8.49 9.52 5.39
CA ASP A 268 8.34 10.80 4.68
C ASP A 268 8.92 10.80 3.26
N ARG A 269 9.53 9.68 2.82
CA ARG A 269 10.19 9.62 1.51
C ARG A 269 10.27 8.25 0.88
N PHE A 270 10.48 8.27 -0.43
CA PHE A 270 10.93 7.16 -1.25
C PHE A 270 12.37 7.39 -1.71
N THR A 271 13.01 6.32 -2.18
CA THR A 271 14.35 6.38 -2.77
C THR A 271 14.32 6.43 -4.30
N ALA A 272 15.46 6.66 -4.93
CA ALA A 272 15.57 6.70 -6.39
C ALA A 272 15.31 5.32 -7.03
N ASP A 273 15.76 4.25 -6.40
CA ASP A 273 15.52 2.89 -6.88
C ASP A 273 14.04 2.52 -6.73
N GLN A 274 13.40 2.88 -5.63
CA GLN A 274 11.96 2.73 -5.47
C GLN A 274 11.17 3.51 -6.54
N ALA A 275 11.58 4.74 -6.86
CA ALA A 275 10.99 5.53 -7.94
C ALA A 275 11.15 4.85 -9.30
N THR A 276 12.30 4.24 -9.55
CA THR A 276 12.58 3.50 -10.79
C THR A 276 11.69 2.26 -10.90
N ARG A 277 11.51 1.51 -9.80
CA ARG A 277 10.58 0.36 -9.75
C ARG A 277 9.15 0.77 -10.03
N MET A 278 8.63 1.81 -9.36
CA MET A 278 7.27 2.31 -9.58
C MET A 278 7.06 2.76 -11.04
N ARG A 279 8.02 3.46 -11.63
CA ARG A 279 7.96 3.87 -13.05
C ARG A 279 7.93 2.66 -13.98
N TYR A 280 8.73 1.64 -13.71
CA TYR A 280 8.70 0.40 -14.48
C TYR A 280 7.31 -0.25 -14.44
N VAL A 281 6.73 -0.38 -13.25
CA VAL A 281 5.40 -0.94 -13.04
C VAL A 281 4.32 -0.14 -13.79
N MET A 282 4.31 1.18 -13.66
CA MET A 282 3.36 2.03 -14.39
C MET A 282 3.45 1.86 -15.90
N LEU A 283 4.65 1.66 -16.43
CA LEU A 283 4.90 1.51 -17.86
C LEU A 283 4.55 0.12 -18.41
N ARG A 284 4.64 -0.93 -17.60
CA ARG A 284 4.70 -2.32 -18.08
C ARG A 284 3.66 -3.25 -17.48
N SER A 285 3.27 -3.04 -16.23
CA SER A 285 2.32 -3.92 -15.56
C SER A 285 0.89 -3.65 -16.02
N PRO A 286 0.10 -4.70 -16.32
CA PRO A 286 -1.35 -4.55 -16.47
C PRO A 286 -1.99 -4.17 -15.13
N PHE A 287 -3.26 -3.77 -15.17
CA PHE A 287 -4.06 -3.35 -14.00
C PHE A 287 -3.53 -2.11 -13.26
N ILE A 288 -2.70 -1.34 -13.92
CA ILE A 288 -2.30 -0.01 -13.48
C ILE A 288 -2.80 0.99 -14.54
N PRO A 289 -3.55 2.03 -14.19
CA PRO A 289 -4.04 3.00 -15.15
C PRO A 289 -2.93 3.71 -15.93
N GLY A 290 -3.22 4.08 -17.16
CA GLY A 290 -2.33 4.87 -18.01
C GLY A 290 -1.68 4.10 -19.16
N PRO A 291 -0.94 4.80 -20.03
CA PRO A 291 -0.36 4.20 -21.23
C PRO A 291 0.73 3.19 -20.89
N LYS A 292 0.80 2.11 -21.68
CA LYS A 292 1.78 1.03 -21.51
C LYS A 292 2.77 0.99 -22.66
N ILE A 293 4.01 0.66 -22.32
CA ILE A 293 5.05 0.31 -23.28
C ILE A 293 5.24 -1.21 -23.20
N ARG A 294 4.95 -1.91 -24.28
CA ARG A 294 5.20 -3.37 -24.37
C ARG A 294 6.52 -3.60 -25.07
N THR A 295 7.34 -4.49 -24.50
CA THR A 295 8.52 -4.97 -25.18
C THR A 295 8.07 -5.87 -26.31
N PRO A 296 8.50 -5.65 -27.59
CA PRO A 296 8.17 -6.55 -28.68
C PRO A 296 8.64 -7.97 -28.36
N GLU A 297 7.83 -8.96 -28.71
CA GLU A 297 8.25 -10.37 -28.68
C GLU A 297 9.45 -10.53 -29.63
N GLN A 298 10.51 -11.18 -29.15
CA GLN A 298 11.70 -11.49 -29.95
C GLN A 298 11.50 -12.74 -30.79
#